data_856ed6c91a070fbada6010a52abef18e
#
_entry.id   856ed6c91a070fbada6010a52abef18e
#
_cell.length_a   1.000
_cell.length_b   1.000
_cell.length_c   1.000
_cell.angle_alpha   90.00
_cell.angle_beta   90.00
_cell.angle_gamma   90.00
#
_symmetry.space_group_name_H-M   'P 1'
#
loop_
_entity.id
_entity.type
_entity.pdbx_description
1 polymer ?
#
loop_
_entity_poly.entity_id
_entity_poly.type
_entity_poly.pdbx_seq_one_letter_code
_entity_poly.pdbx_strand_id
1 'polypeptide(L)'
;INIIYDSYTKLKNLKGTLNDVMNVSISHSVLFGEFESVNYIDYFLHNAFEINIDTVNEYIQSKLGEGNQIQLNPTLGINRLKIGADADLIVDDELIDIKTSKYEIGGQISDFVQLFIYICLYYEHTGIKCKKISIFNPIIGTEYGIDLKEWDKFNEIVALLEKRIQ
;
A
#
# COMPACT_ATOMS: atom_id res chain seq x y z
N ILE A 1 -13.36 -5.67 22.71
CA ILE A 1 -12.58 -6.93 22.59
C ILE A 1 -13.40 -8.00 21.88
N ASN A 2 -14.67 -8.22 22.24
CA ASN A 2 -15.51 -9.25 21.62
C ASN A 2 -15.77 -9.01 20.11
N ILE A 3 -16.00 -7.75 19.70
CA ILE A 3 -16.24 -7.39 18.30
C ILE A 3 -15.02 -7.72 17.45
N ILE A 4 -13.82 -7.41 17.95
CA ILE A 4 -12.56 -7.64 17.24
C ILE A 4 -12.30 -9.14 17.06
N TYR A 5 -12.52 -9.93 18.11
CA TYR A 5 -12.35 -11.38 18.06
C TYR A 5 -13.35 -12.03 17.09
N ASP A 6 -14.61 -11.55 17.08
CA ASP A 6 -15.63 -12.01 16.15
C ASP A 6 -15.28 -11.67 14.70
N SER A 7 -14.86 -10.43 14.44
CA SER A 7 -14.40 -9.99 13.12
C SER A 7 -13.19 -10.80 12.64
N TYR A 8 -12.18 -10.99 13.49
CA TYR A 8 -11.02 -11.83 13.18
C TYR A 8 -11.41 -13.27 12.81
N THR A 9 -12.33 -13.86 13.60
CA THR A 9 -12.81 -15.22 13.36
C THR A 9 -13.57 -15.34 12.03
N LYS A 10 -14.40 -14.35 11.69
CA LYS A 10 -15.09 -14.30 10.39
C LYS A 10 -14.12 -14.19 9.24
N LEU A 11 -13.10 -13.32 9.33
CA LEU A 11 -12.07 -13.16 8.30
C LEU A 11 -11.27 -14.45 8.12
N LYS A 12 -10.84 -15.08 9.22
CA LYS A 12 -10.13 -16.35 9.18
C LYS A 12 -10.91 -17.46 8.47
N ASN A 13 -12.23 -17.43 8.55
CA ASN A 13 -13.13 -18.39 7.92
C ASN A 13 -13.62 -17.94 6.52
N LEU A 14 -13.05 -16.89 5.94
CA LEU A 14 -13.44 -16.29 4.66
C LEU A 14 -14.93 -15.86 4.62
N LYS A 15 -15.49 -15.50 5.75
CA LYS A 15 -16.88 -15.03 5.93
C LYS A 15 -16.95 -13.57 6.40
N GLY A 16 -15.78 -12.89 6.44
CA GLY A 16 -15.69 -11.52 6.88
C GLY A 16 -16.25 -10.54 5.84
N THR A 17 -16.72 -9.42 6.37
CA THR A 17 -17.15 -8.24 5.59
C THR A 17 -16.07 -7.19 5.62
N LEU A 18 -16.24 -6.11 4.86
CA LEU A 18 -15.35 -4.94 4.94
C LEU A 18 -15.27 -4.38 6.37
N ASN A 19 -16.40 -4.31 7.08
CA ASN A 19 -16.41 -3.87 8.48
C ASN A 19 -15.57 -4.77 9.38
N ASP A 20 -15.53 -6.06 9.12
CA ASP A 20 -14.69 -7.00 9.88
C ASP A 20 -13.21 -6.73 9.60
N VAL A 21 -12.82 -6.43 8.35
CA VAL A 21 -11.46 -6.01 7.99
C VAL A 21 -11.09 -4.71 8.70
N MET A 22 -11.97 -3.71 8.68
CA MET A 22 -11.76 -2.43 9.35
C MET A 22 -11.58 -2.59 10.86
N ASN A 23 -12.44 -3.39 11.51
CA ASN A 23 -12.35 -3.65 12.95
C ASN A 23 -10.99 -4.27 13.33
N VAL A 24 -10.49 -5.22 12.55
CA VAL A 24 -9.19 -5.85 12.80
C VAL A 24 -8.05 -4.87 12.52
N SER A 25 -8.11 -4.10 11.44
CA SER A 25 -7.08 -3.11 11.09
C SER A 25 -6.95 -2.01 12.13
N ILE A 26 -8.08 -1.44 12.60
CA ILE A 26 -8.09 -0.41 13.65
C ILE A 26 -7.47 -0.98 14.94
N SER A 27 -7.81 -2.21 15.29
CA SER A 27 -7.26 -2.85 16.48
C SER A 27 -5.76 -3.06 16.40
N HIS A 28 -5.27 -3.43 15.21
CA HIS A 28 -3.85 -3.57 14.94
C HIS A 28 -3.15 -2.22 15.14
N SER A 29 -3.64 -1.15 14.52
CA SER A 29 -3.07 0.19 14.65
C SER A 29 -3.04 0.70 16.10
N VAL A 30 -4.08 0.41 16.89
CA VAL A 30 -4.10 0.74 18.32
C VAL A 30 -3.06 -0.05 19.12
N LEU A 31 -2.93 -1.36 18.85
CA LEU A 31 -1.97 -2.22 19.54
C LEU A 31 -0.51 -1.83 19.27
N PHE A 32 -0.23 -1.31 18.08
CA PHE A 32 1.11 -0.86 17.70
C PHE A 32 1.38 0.62 17.98
N GLY A 33 0.46 1.30 18.69
CA GLY A 33 0.68 2.69 19.16
C GLY A 33 0.53 3.76 18.09
N GLU A 34 -0.09 3.44 16.96
CA GLU A 34 -0.38 4.41 15.91
C GLU A 34 -1.47 5.42 16.31
N PHE A 35 -2.27 5.09 17.35
CA PHE A 35 -3.29 5.95 17.92
C PHE A 35 -3.09 6.13 19.43
N GLU A 36 -3.13 7.40 19.88
CA GLU A 36 -2.87 7.75 21.27
C GLU A 36 -4.01 7.41 22.24
N SER A 37 -5.22 7.07 21.75
CA SER A 37 -6.35 6.77 22.66
C SER A 37 -7.45 5.89 22.04
N VAL A 38 -8.14 5.15 22.91
CA VAL A 38 -9.30 4.31 22.60
C VAL A 38 -10.47 5.11 21.98
N ASN A 39 -10.53 6.43 22.21
CA ASN A 39 -11.57 7.29 21.64
C ASN A 39 -11.53 7.36 20.11
N TYR A 40 -10.39 7.11 19.50
CA TYR A 40 -10.29 7.00 18.04
C TYR A 40 -10.99 5.76 17.48
N ILE A 41 -11.05 4.66 18.24
CA ILE A 41 -11.78 3.45 17.82
C ILE A 41 -13.27 3.76 17.66
N ASP A 42 -13.89 4.41 18.64
CA ASP A 42 -15.28 4.82 18.57
C ASP A 42 -15.53 5.81 17.42
N TYR A 43 -14.61 6.75 17.21
CA TYR A 43 -14.70 7.69 16.09
C TYR A 43 -14.67 6.96 14.75
N PHE A 44 -13.76 6.01 14.55
CA PHE A 44 -13.66 5.25 13.30
C PHE A 44 -14.81 4.28 13.11
N LEU A 45 -15.27 3.61 14.16
CA LEU A 45 -16.43 2.70 14.08
C LEU A 45 -17.73 3.42 13.74
N HIS A 46 -17.90 4.67 14.18
CA HIS A 46 -19.10 5.48 13.92
C HIS A 46 -18.99 6.36 12.67
N ASN A 47 -17.77 6.69 12.24
CA ASN A 47 -17.50 7.49 11.06
C ASN A 47 -16.74 6.68 10.00
N ALA A 48 -17.01 5.37 9.93
CA ALA A 48 -16.43 4.51 8.92
C ALA A 48 -16.56 5.19 7.54
N PHE A 49 -15.42 5.45 6.91
CA PHE A 49 -15.39 6.02 5.58
C PHE A 49 -16.12 5.05 4.66
N GLU A 50 -17.14 5.49 3.98
CA GLU A 50 -17.72 4.72 2.88
C GLU A 50 -16.66 4.64 1.77
N ILE A 51 -15.78 3.65 1.90
CA ILE A 51 -14.96 3.27 0.76
C ILE A 51 -15.92 2.67 -0.24
N ASN A 52 -16.06 3.31 -1.37
CA ASN A 52 -16.81 2.74 -2.46
C ASN A 52 -16.04 1.53 -3.01
N ILE A 53 -16.45 0.34 -2.59
CA ILE A 53 -15.82 -0.93 -3.01
C ILE A 53 -15.88 -1.08 -4.52
N ASP A 54 -16.95 -0.59 -5.16
CA ASP A 54 -17.09 -0.65 -6.61
C ASP A 54 -15.98 0.14 -7.30
N THR A 55 -15.63 1.32 -6.78
CA THR A 55 -14.49 2.11 -7.28
C THR A 55 -13.17 1.35 -7.16
N VAL A 56 -12.93 0.65 -6.04
CA VAL A 56 -11.73 -0.18 -5.87
C VAL A 56 -11.72 -1.35 -6.85
N ASN A 57 -12.86 -2.04 -6.97
CA ASN A 57 -12.99 -3.16 -7.90
C ASN A 57 -12.82 -2.72 -9.35
N GLU A 58 -13.45 -1.63 -9.76
CA GLU A 58 -13.31 -1.08 -11.12
C GLU A 58 -11.86 -0.70 -11.41
N TYR A 59 -11.18 -0.08 -10.46
CA TYR A 59 -9.77 0.25 -10.59
C TYR A 59 -8.91 -1.00 -10.75
N ILE A 60 -9.07 -1.99 -9.86
CA ILE A 60 -8.33 -3.25 -9.97
C ILE A 60 -8.65 -3.93 -11.30
N GLN A 61 -9.91 -4.04 -11.70
CA GLN A 61 -10.30 -4.62 -12.98
C GLN A 61 -9.70 -3.87 -14.17
N SER A 62 -9.58 -2.55 -14.11
CA SER A 62 -8.94 -1.75 -15.16
C SER A 62 -7.45 -2.06 -15.34
N LYS A 63 -6.79 -2.50 -14.26
CA LYS A 63 -5.37 -2.92 -14.27
C LYS A 63 -5.20 -4.40 -14.65
N LEU A 64 -6.28 -5.21 -14.49
CA LEU A 64 -6.30 -6.63 -14.79
C LEU A 64 -6.63 -6.86 -16.26
N GLY A 65 -5.65 -6.66 -17.17
CA GLY A 65 -5.75 -7.19 -18.53
C GLY A 65 -5.54 -8.72 -18.58
N GLU A 66 -5.95 -9.36 -19.68
CA GLU A 66 -5.63 -10.76 -19.91
C GLU A 66 -4.10 -10.98 -19.92
N GLY A 67 -3.59 -11.79 -19.01
CA GLY A 67 -2.17 -12.16 -18.93
C GLY A 67 -1.29 -11.28 -18.05
N ASN A 68 -1.83 -10.27 -17.36
CA ASN A 68 -1.06 -9.44 -16.45
C ASN A 68 -0.59 -10.23 -15.22
N GLN A 69 0.66 -9.99 -14.82
CA GLN A 69 1.19 -10.51 -13.57
C GLN A 69 0.86 -9.57 -12.43
N ILE A 70 0.25 -10.10 -11.37
CA ILE A 70 -0.17 -9.33 -10.21
C ILE A 70 0.51 -9.88 -8.97
N GLN A 71 1.05 -8.96 -8.18
CA GLN A 71 1.59 -9.26 -6.86
C GLN A 71 0.87 -8.36 -5.83
N LEU A 72 0.14 -8.97 -4.91
CA LEU A 72 -0.53 -8.30 -3.80
C LEU A 72 0.38 -8.33 -2.58
N ASN A 73 0.55 -7.18 -1.94
CA ASN A 73 1.37 -6.99 -0.75
C ASN A 73 2.77 -7.64 -0.87
N PRO A 74 3.51 -7.40 -1.98
CA PRO A 74 4.83 -8.00 -2.11
C PRO A 74 5.77 -7.40 -1.08
N THR A 75 6.42 -8.28 -0.30
CA THR A 75 7.49 -7.85 0.60
C THR A 75 8.74 -7.54 -0.21
N LEU A 76 9.21 -6.32 -0.08
CA LEU A 76 10.40 -5.80 -0.73
C LEU A 76 11.55 -5.75 0.28
N GLY A 77 12.78 -5.98 -0.17
CA GLY A 77 13.87 -5.85 0.79
C GLY A 77 15.25 -6.08 0.24
N ILE A 78 16.20 -5.52 0.96
CA ILE A 78 17.63 -5.75 0.76
C ILE A 78 18.18 -6.40 2.01
N ASN A 79 18.31 -7.73 2.00
CA ASN A 79 18.74 -8.50 3.17
C ASN A 79 20.07 -8.02 3.75
N ARG A 80 21.05 -7.68 2.91
CA ARG A 80 22.37 -7.19 3.34
C ARG A 80 22.28 -5.85 4.10
N LEU A 81 21.23 -5.05 3.85
CA LEU A 81 21.03 -3.75 4.51
C LEU A 81 20.00 -3.83 5.66
N LYS A 82 19.35 -4.97 5.83
CA LYS A 82 18.24 -5.15 6.78
C LYS A 82 17.12 -4.11 6.59
N ILE A 83 16.91 -3.69 5.33
CA ILE A 83 15.79 -2.82 4.94
C ILE A 83 14.72 -3.70 4.35
N GLY A 84 13.48 -3.49 4.80
CA GLY A 84 12.30 -4.11 4.23
C GLY A 84 11.19 -3.08 4.08
N ALA A 85 10.29 -3.35 3.16
CA ALA A 85 9.06 -2.61 2.94
C ALA A 85 8.01 -3.54 2.35
N ASP A 86 6.76 -3.21 2.56
CA ASP A 86 5.63 -3.88 1.90
C ASP A 86 5.00 -2.88 0.94
N ALA A 87 4.90 -3.24 -0.34
CA ALA A 87 4.14 -2.48 -1.31
C ALA A 87 2.71 -3.02 -1.36
N ASP A 88 1.74 -2.20 -1.75
CA ASP A 88 0.34 -2.65 -1.79
C ASP A 88 0.08 -3.54 -3.00
N LEU A 89 0.55 -3.12 -4.18
CA LEU A 89 0.24 -3.79 -5.43
C LEU A 89 1.35 -3.57 -6.46
N ILE A 90 1.73 -4.63 -7.17
CA ILE A 90 2.51 -4.54 -8.40
C ILE A 90 1.73 -5.25 -9.51
N VAL A 91 1.52 -4.54 -10.63
CA VAL A 91 0.89 -5.08 -11.85
C VAL A 91 1.88 -4.93 -12.99
N ASP A 92 2.38 -6.05 -13.49
CA ASP A 92 3.45 -6.11 -14.49
C ASP A 92 4.70 -5.29 -14.07
N ASP A 93 4.89 -4.10 -14.64
CA ASP A 93 5.99 -3.20 -14.35
C ASP A 93 5.53 -1.87 -13.70
N GLU A 94 4.30 -1.83 -13.18
CA GLU A 94 3.73 -0.70 -12.42
C GLU A 94 3.64 -1.03 -10.93
N LEU A 95 4.30 -0.22 -10.08
CA LEU A 95 4.13 -0.29 -8.62
C LEU A 95 3.08 0.74 -8.18
N ILE A 96 2.07 0.27 -7.47
CA ILE A 96 0.90 1.04 -7.07
C ILE A 96 0.81 1.05 -5.54
N ASP A 97 0.69 2.24 -4.97
CA ASP A 97 0.45 2.45 -3.54
C ASP A 97 -0.98 2.99 -3.35
N ILE A 98 -1.70 2.43 -2.39
CA ILE A 98 -3.09 2.77 -2.12
C ILE A 98 -3.16 3.69 -0.91
N LYS A 99 -3.49 4.95 -1.14
CA LYS A 99 -3.62 5.96 -0.09
C LYS A 99 -5.09 6.34 0.14
N THR A 100 -5.59 6.10 1.34
CA THR A 100 -6.96 6.49 1.71
C THR A 100 -6.97 7.89 2.33
N SER A 101 -7.48 8.87 1.60
CA SER A 101 -7.60 10.25 2.07
C SER A 101 -8.89 10.88 1.56
N LYS A 102 -9.52 11.71 2.39
CA LYS A 102 -10.67 12.55 2.00
C LYS A 102 -10.26 13.72 1.10
N TYR A 103 -8.98 14.04 1.10
CA TYR A 103 -8.44 15.12 0.30
C TYR A 103 -7.78 14.56 -0.94
N GLU A 104 -7.78 15.36 -1.98
CA GLU A 104 -6.99 15.08 -3.16
C GLU A 104 -5.53 14.91 -2.71
N ILE A 105 -5.02 13.68 -2.82
CA ILE A 105 -3.61 13.42 -2.59
C ILE A 105 -2.90 13.88 -3.87
N GLY A 106 -2.80 15.18 -4.01
CA GLY A 106 -2.07 15.81 -5.10
C GLY A 106 -0.57 15.69 -4.88
N GLY A 107 -0.05 14.46 -4.93
CA GLY A 107 1.37 14.21 -4.98
C GLY A 107 2.16 14.91 -3.88
N GLN A 108 1.95 14.55 -2.63
CA GLN A 108 2.95 14.91 -1.63
C GLN A 108 4.27 14.30 -2.10
N ILE A 109 5.30 15.11 -2.24
CA ILE A 109 6.63 14.67 -2.68
C ILE A 109 7.11 13.46 -1.86
N SER A 110 6.75 13.41 -0.56
CA SER A 110 7.04 12.29 0.34
C SER A 110 6.50 10.95 -0.15
N ASP A 111 5.28 10.92 -0.70
CA ASP A 111 4.64 9.69 -1.15
C ASP A 111 5.36 9.13 -2.37
N PHE A 112 5.71 9.99 -3.32
CA PHE A 112 6.51 9.58 -4.47
C PHE A 112 7.94 9.17 -4.08
N VAL A 113 8.57 9.85 -3.10
CA VAL A 113 9.87 9.43 -2.57
C VAL A 113 9.79 8.01 -1.99
N GLN A 114 8.73 7.68 -1.27
CA GLN A 114 8.47 6.32 -0.79
C GLN A 114 8.42 5.32 -1.95
N LEU A 115 7.66 5.62 -3.00
CA LEU A 115 7.55 4.75 -4.17
C LEU A 115 8.87 4.58 -4.91
N PHE A 116 9.68 5.65 -5.02
CA PHE A 116 11.02 5.56 -5.60
C PHE A 116 11.93 4.63 -4.79
N ILE A 117 11.83 4.63 -3.47
CA ILE A 117 12.56 3.68 -2.61
C ILE A 117 12.03 2.27 -2.85
N TYR A 118 10.73 2.08 -2.91
CA TYR A 118 10.11 0.76 -3.12
C TYR A 118 10.53 0.11 -4.44
N ILE A 119 10.53 0.85 -5.55
CA ILE A 119 10.99 0.29 -6.82
C ILE A 119 12.49 -0.05 -6.82
N CYS A 120 13.30 0.68 -6.04
CA CYS A 120 14.72 0.33 -5.88
C CYS A 120 14.89 -0.96 -5.06
N LEU A 121 14.11 -1.14 -3.99
CA LEU A 121 14.08 -2.38 -3.21
C LEU A 121 13.59 -3.56 -4.06
N TYR A 122 12.55 -3.34 -4.86
CA TYR A 122 12.01 -4.35 -5.78
C TYR A 122 13.04 -4.77 -6.84
N TYR A 123 13.70 -3.79 -7.46
CA TYR A 123 14.75 -4.04 -8.44
C TYR A 123 15.94 -4.83 -7.83
N GLU A 124 16.39 -4.44 -6.66
CA GLU A 124 17.49 -5.12 -5.97
C GLU A 124 17.13 -6.56 -5.60
N HIS A 125 15.87 -6.82 -5.29
CA HIS A 125 15.38 -8.15 -4.93
C HIS A 125 15.15 -9.05 -6.14
N THR A 126 14.59 -8.50 -7.23
CA THR A 126 14.09 -9.28 -8.38
C THR A 126 14.88 -9.11 -9.66
N GLY A 127 15.66 -8.02 -9.78
CA GLY A 127 16.28 -7.57 -11.03
C GLY A 127 15.30 -6.93 -12.04
N ILE A 128 14.01 -6.78 -11.66
CA ILE A 128 12.97 -6.23 -12.53
C ILE A 128 12.84 -4.73 -12.28
N LYS A 129 12.87 -3.94 -13.37
CA LYS A 129 12.67 -2.50 -13.32
C LYS A 129 11.20 -2.16 -13.52
N CYS A 130 10.60 -1.48 -12.54
CA CYS A 130 9.29 -0.86 -12.75
C CYS A 130 9.43 0.29 -13.77
N LYS A 131 8.45 0.42 -14.64
CA LYS A 131 8.35 1.49 -15.65
C LYS A 131 7.35 2.57 -15.29
N LYS A 132 6.54 2.34 -14.26
CA LYS A 132 5.57 3.29 -13.74
C LYS A 132 5.42 3.14 -12.23
N ILE A 133 5.19 4.24 -11.54
CA ILE A 133 4.74 4.28 -10.16
C ILE A 133 3.43 5.06 -10.09
N SER A 134 2.49 4.60 -9.26
CA SER A 134 1.18 5.24 -9.13
C SER A 134 0.72 5.26 -7.68
N ILE A 135 -0.02 6.29 -7.33
CA ILE A 135 -0.77 6.42 -6.08
C ILE A 135 -2.24 6.41 -6.44
N PHE A 136 -2.99 5.46 -5.89
CA PHE A 136 -4.42 5.37 -6.06
C PHE A 136 -5.16 5.74 -4.77
N ASN A 137 -6.12 6.67 -4.88
CA ASN A 137 -7.00 7.02 -3.76
C ASN A 137 -8.42 6.49 -4.02
N PRO A 138 -8.81 5.38 -3.36
CA PRO A 138 -10.11 4.77 -3.58
C PRO A 138 -11.30 5.58 -3.02
N ILE A 139 -11.05 6.55 -2.11
CA ILE A 139 -12.13 7.36 -1.54
C ILE A 139 -12.68 8.34 -2.59
N ILE A 140 -11.80 8.90 -3.40
CA ILE A 140 -12.15 9.90 -4.42
C ILE A 140 -12.01 9.36 -5.85
N GLY A 141 -11.56 8.10 -6.01
CA GLY A 141 -11.42 7.43 -7.30
C GLY A 141 -10.34 8.05 -8.22
N THR A 142 -9.27 8.62 -7.65
CA THR A 142 -8.21 9.28 -8.43
C THR A 142 -6.91 8.48 -8.42
N GLU A 143 -6.21 8.50 -9.55
CA GLU A 143 -4.86 7.96 -9.69
C GLU A 143 -3.89 9.05 -10.12
N TYR A 144 -2.72 9.09 -9.50
CA TYR A 144 -1.59 9.91 -9.89
C TYR A 144 -0.40 9.01 -10.21
N GLY A 145 0.14 9.11 -11.40
CA GLY A 145 1.24 8.24 -11.84
C GLY A 145 2.40 9.00 -12.44
N ILE A 146 3.58 8.41 -12.35
CA ILE A 146 4.81 8.89 -12.98
C ILE A 146 5.34 7.77 -13.89
N ASP A 147 5.53 8.09 -15.18
CA ASP A 147 6.18 7.22 -16.14
C ASP A 147 7.70 7.26 -15.93
N LEU A 148 8.30 6.09 -15.82
CA LEU A 148 9.72 5.90 -15.51
C LEU A 148 10.51 5.27 -16.66
N LYS A 149 9.95 5.21 -17.88
CA LYS A 149 10.57 4.48 -18.99
C LYS A 149 12.02 4.89 -19.29
N GLU A 150 12.33 6.16 -19.08
CA GLU A 150 13.68 6.70 -19.31
C GLU A 150 14.49 6.84 -18.01
N TRP A 151 13.91 6.52 -16.88
CA TRP A 151 14.56 6.65 -15.58
C TRP A 151 15.44 5.43 -15.28
N ASP A 152 16.71 5.64 -15.02
CA ASP A 152 17.68 4.57 -14.75
C ASP A 152 18.62 4.89 -13.55
N LYS A 153 18.04 5.35 -12.45
CA LYS A 153 18.78 5.74 -11.24
C LYS A 153 18.74 4.70 -10.11
N PHE A 154 18.28 3.49 -10.39
CA PHE A 154 18.12 2.43 -9.39
C PHE A 154 19.38 2.19 -8.56
N ASN A 155 20.51 1.96 -9.23
CA ASN A 155 21.78 1.68 -8.56
C ASN A 155 22.30 2.89 -7.76
N GLU A 156 22.08 4.12 -8.24
CA GLU A 156 22.49 5.33 -7.52
C GLU A 156 21.73 5.48 -6.21
N ILE A 157 20.41 5.24 -6.23
CA ILE A 157 19.56 5.30 -5.03
C ILE A 157 19.92 4.21 -4.05
N VAL A 158 20.12 2.97 -4.51
CA VAL A 158 20.55 1.85 -3.65
C VAL A 158 21.89 2.19 -2.97
N ALA A 159 22.86 2.72 -3.72
CA ALA A 159 24.14 3.13 -3.15
C ALA A 159 24.02 4.28 -2.13
N LEU A 160 23.05 5.19 -2.30
CA LEU A 160 22.77 6.24 -1.31
C LEU A 160 22.13 5.66 -0.03
N LEU A 161 21.22 4.68 -0.16
CA LEU A 161 20.64 3.98 0.97
C LEU A 161 21.71 3.23 1.78
N GLU A 162 22.63 2.54 1.10
CA GLU A 162 23.77 1.86 1.73
C GLU A 162 24.64 2.80 2.58
N LYS A 163 24.96 3.99 2.04
CA LYS A 163 25.79 4.98 2.76
C LYS A 163 25.11 5.58 3.99
N ARG A 164 23.79 5.57 4.05
CA ARG A 164 23.04 6.16 5.18
C ARG A 164 22.83 5.20 6.35
N ILE A 165 23.02 3.92 6.13
CA ILE A 165 22.77 2.86 7.12
C ILE A 165 24.05 2.39 7.80
N GLN A 166 25.22 2.66 7.18
CA GLN A 166 26.53 2.46 7.80
C GLN A 166 26.84 3.60 8.78
#